data_4e70d6314e20b7a0d158c50181c85e05
#
_entry.id   4e70d6314e20b7a0d158c50181c85e05
#
_cell.length_a   1.000
_cell.length_b   1.000
_cell.length_c   1.000
_cell.angle_alpha   90.00
_cell.angle_beta   90.00
_cell.angle_gamma   90.00
#
_symmetry.space_group_name_H-M   'P 1'
#
loop_
_entity.id
_entity.type
_entity.pdbx_description
1 polymer ?
#
loop_
_entity_poly.entity_id
_entity_poly.type
_entity_poly.pdbx_seq_one_letter_code
_entity_poly.pdbx_strand_id
1 'polypeptide(L)'
;LHLSWLRLAEVYLLYAEAAAQGYGSPTGKSSTFTKNAIEAVNVIRERAGVSGVADSYTSDLEKFMGEVRRERAVELAYEGHRFNDLRRWKLLTVYPYNIKTTQKFDRAEAFNPETSPQERKVVNFREEIVTQRNLSGKHYWLPFKTDDVTMYPEFNQNPGW
;
A
#
# COMPACT_ATOMS: atom_id res chain seq x y z
N LEU A 1 11.15 4.66 -23.71
CA LEU A 1 10.43 4.59 -22.42
C LEU A 1 11.30 3.81 -21.45
N HIS A 2 11.85 4.46 -20.42
CA HIS A 2 12.58 3.76 -19.36
C HIS A 2 11.59 3.41 -18.24
N LEU A 3 11.37 2.11 -18.03
CA LEU A 3 10.67 1.64 -16.84
C LEU A 3 11.65 1.65 -15.67
N SER A 4 11.40 2.46 -14.68
CA SER A 4 12.21 2.50 -13.47
C SER A 4 11.91 1.26 -12.61
N TRP A 5 12.93 0.48 -12.30
CA TRP A 5 12.81 -0.71 -11.43
C TRP A 5 12.68 -0.31 -9.96
N LEU A 6 13.27 0.82 -9.60
CA LEU A 6 13.26 1.37 -8.26
C LEU A 6 13.23 2.90 -8.39
N ARG A 7 12.42 3.57 -7.59
CA ARG A 7 12.38 5.02 -7.56
C ARG A 7 12.47 5.54 -6.13
N LEU A 8 12.91 6.79 -6.01
CA LEU A 8 13.22 7.40 -4.71
C LEU A 8 12.02 7.38 -3.74
N ALA A 9 10.79 7.51 -4.24
CA ALA A 9 9.60 7.42 -3.40
C ALA A 9 9.48 6.07 -2.70
N GLU A 10 9.79 4.98 -3.41
CA GLU A 10 9.81 3.65 -2.79
C GLU A 10 10.85 3.56 -1.67
N VAL A 11 12.03 4.12 -1.88
CA VAL A 11 13.10 4.15 -0.87
C VAL A 11 12.66 4.90 0.38
N TYR A 12 12.02 6.08 0.23
CA TYR A 12 11.49 6.82 1.37
C TYR A 12 10.42 6.04 2.13
N LEU A 13 9.52 5.35 1.43
CA LEU A 13 8.45 4.56 2.05
C LEU A 13 9.00 3.30 2.75
N LEU A 14 10.01 2.64 2.17
CA LEU A 14 10.71 1.54 2.83
C LEU A 14 11.46 2.01 4.08
N TYR A 15 12.12 3.16 3.98
CA TYR A 15 12.79 3.77 5.14
C TYR A 15 11.78 4.13 6.24
N ALA A 16 10.66 4.77 5.90
CA ALA A 16 9.63 5.15 6.87
C ALA A 16 9.09 3.91 7.61
N GLU A 17 8.80 2.83 6.87
CA GLU A 17 8.36 1.57 7.44
C GLU A 17 9.43 0.97 8.38
N ALA A 18 10.67 0.86 7.90
CA ALA A 18 11.77 0.26 8.66
C ALA A 18 12.10 1.08 9.92
N ALA A 19 12.15 2.41 9.81
CA ALA A 19 12.45 3.28 10.94
C ALA A 19 11.31 3.26 11.98
N ALA A 20 10.04 3.35 11.56
CA ALA A 20 8.93 3.30 12.48
C ALA A 20 8.86 1.96 13.23
N GLN A 21 8.99 0.84 12.52
CA GLN A 21 8.98 -0.49 13.12
C GLN A 21 10.23 -0.77 13.98
N GLY A 22 11.40 -0.43 13.47
CA GLY A 22 12.66 -0.71 14.15
C GLY A 22 12.84 0.05 15.46
N TYR A 23 12.31 1.27 15.53
CA TYR A 23 12.35 2.09 16.75
C TYR A 23 11.06 2.07 17.57
N GLY A 24 10.02 1.36 17.10
CA GLY A 24 8.73 1.25 17.78
C GLY A 24 7.96 2.57 17.86
N SER A 25 8.22 3.51 16.95
CA SER A 25 7.66 4.86 17.00
C SER A 25 7.51 5.48 15.61
N PRO A 26 6.41 6.22 15.34
CA PRO A 26 6.28 7.05 14.14
C PRO A 26 7.41 8.07 13.95
N THR A 27 8.04 8.51 15.03
CA THR A 27 9.20 9.41 15.02
C THR A 27 10.55 8.68 14.95
N GLY A 28 10.52 7.35 14.75
CA GLY A 28 11.72 6.53 14.59
C GLY A 28 12.65 7.09 13.52
N LYS A 29 13.95 7.13 13.82
CA LYS A 29 14.97 7.76 12.98
C LYS A 29 16.29 7.01 13.02
N SER A 30 16.87 6.75 11.85
CA SER A 30 18.22 6.21 11.72
C SER A 30 19.25 7.22 12.21
N SER A 31 20.36 6.72 12.74
CA SER A 31 21.52 7.55 13.12
C SER A 31 22.22 8.20 11.92
N THR A 32 22.07 7.63 10.73
CA THR A 32 22.77 8.06 9.51
C THR A 32 21.92 8.87 8.55
N PHE A 33 20.62 9.00 8.80
CA PHE A 33 19.70 9.75 7.94
C PHE A 33 19.03 10.89 8.72
N THR A 34 18.86 12.03 8.07
CA THR A 34 18.39 13.27 8.72
C THR A 34 16.91 13.26 9.07
N LYS A 35 16.09 12.50 8.34
CA LYS A 35 14.64 12.48 8.49
C LYS A 35 14.19 11.31 9.37
N ASN A 36 13.13 11.53 10.15
CA ASN A 36 12.40 10.48 10.83
C ASN A 36 11.35 9.83 9.88
N ALA A 37 10.63 8.81 10.37
CA ALA A 37 9.68 8.07 9.55
C ALA A 37 8.53 8.95 9.02
N ILE A 38 7.98 9.85 9.85
CA ILE A 38 6.90 10.78 9.44
C ILE A 38 7.41 11.74 8.37
N GLU A 39 8.58 12.32 8.58
CA GLU A 39 9.20 13.26 7.64
C GLU A 39 9.49 12.60 6.28
N ALA A 40 9.87 11.32 6.28
CA ALA A 40 10.11 10.57 5.06
C ALA A 40 8.83 10.38 4.24
N VAL A 41 7.69 10.09 4.88
CA VAL A 41 6.39 10.05 4.20
C VAL A 41 5.99 11.43 3.71
N ASN A 42 6.22 12.46 4.51
CA ASN A 42 5.83 13.83 4.17
C ASN A 42 6.58 14.39 2.95
N VAL A 43 7.81 13.95 2.67
CA VAL A 43 8.52 14.30 1.42
C VAL A 43 7.70 13.91 0.18
N ILE A 44 7.06 12.74 0.22
CA ILE A 44 6.25 12.25 -0.92
C ILE A 44 4.97 13.05 -1.03
N ARG A 45 4.30 13.28 0.10
CA ARG A 45 3.05 14.02 0.18
C ARG A 45 3.21 15.48 -0.24
N GLU A 46 4.29 16.14 0.20
CA GLU A 46 4.65 17.49 -0.20
C GLU A 46 4.86 17.59 -1.72
N ARG A 47 5.62 16.65 -2.29
CA ARG A 47 5.80 16.58 -3.75
C ARG A 47 4.47 16.44 -4.50
N ALA A 48 3.52 15.68 -3.93
CA ALA A 48 2.18 15.48 -4.49
C ALA A 48 1.24 16.70 -4.25
N GLY A 49 1.68 17.73 -3.54
CA GLY A 49 0.87 18.91 -3.23
C GLY A 49 -0.25 18.65 -2.20
N VAL A 50 -0.10 17.60 -1.36
CA VAL A 50 -1.06 17.28 -0.31
C VAL A 50 -0.47 17.52 1.08
N SER A 51 -1.34 17.71 2.06
CA SER A 51 -0.93 17.94 3.46
C SER A 51 -0.12 16.76 4.00
N GLY A 52 0.75 17.02 4.97
CA GLY A 52 1.47 15.98 5.70
C GLY A 52 0.55 14.98 6.39
N VAL A 53 1.15 13.94 6.96
CA VAL A 53 0.40 12.94 7.75
C VAL A 53 -0.26 13.64 8.94
N ALA A 54 -1.57 13.45 9.10
CA ALA A 54 -2.33 14.10 10.17
C ALA A 54 -1.94 13.55 11.55
N ASP A 55 -1.99 14.40 12.59
CA ASP A 55 -1.60 14.07 13.96
C ASP A 55 -2.34 12.86 14.53
N SER A 56 -3.59 12.65 14.10
CA SER A 56 -4.38 11.48 14.50
C SER A 56 -3.77 10.14 14.11
N TYR A 57 -2.89 10.11 13.11
CA TYR A 57 -2.16 8.93 12.65
C TYR A 57 -0.75 8.86 13.20
N THR A 58 -0.18 9.97 13.67
CA THR A 58 1.20 10.00 14.17
C THR A 58 1.32 9.71 15.66
N SER A 59 0.20 9.66 16.38
CA SER A 59 0.15 9.38 17.82
C SER A 59 0.30 7.90 18.18
N ASP A 60 0.15 7.02 17.22
CA ASP A 60 0.12 5.56 17.43
C ASP A 60 0.86 4.85 16.28
N LEU A 61 1.71 3.87 16.60
CA LEU A 61 2.51 3.17 15.62
C LEU A 61 1.66 2.42 14.59
N GLU A 62 0.61 1.71 15.03
CA GLU A 62 -0.22 0.92 14.11
C GLU A 62 -1.03 1.82 13.17
N LYS A 63 -1.54 2.94 13.67
CA LYS A 63 -2.21 3.93 12.82
C LYS A 63 -1.25 4.52 11.80
N PHE A 64 -0.05 4.88 12.23
CA PHE A 64 0.99 5.37 11.32
C PHE A 64 1.37 4.33 10.27
N MET A 65 1.53 3.06 10.67
CA MET A 65 1.80 1.98 9.73
C MET A 65 0.66 1.76 8.75
N GLY A 66 -0.59 1.99 9.17
CA GLY A 66 -1.75 2.03 8.29
C GLY A 66 -1.61 3.10 7.19
N GLU A 67 -1.16 4.31 7.58
CA GLU A 67 -0.90 5.42 6.64
C GLU A 67 0.29 5.11 5.71
N VAL A 68 1.38 4.55 6.20
CA VAL A 68 2.50 4.12 5.35
C VAL A 68 2.04 3.09 4.30
N ARG A 69 1.22 2.11 4.71
CA ARG A 69 0.63 1.11 3.81
C ARG A 69 -0.29 1.74 2.77
N ARG A 70 -1.06 2.75 3.18
CA ARG A 70 -1.94 3.51 2.28
C ARG A 70 -1.13 4.34 1.30
N GLU A 71 -0.13 5.07 1.78
CA GLU A 71 0.74 5.90 0.95
C GLU A 71 1.48 5.05 -0.10
N ARG A 72 2.01 3.88 0.29
CA ARG A 72 2.60 2.93 -0.67
C ARG A 72 1.59 2.47 -1.73
N ALA A 73 0.34 2.21 -1.34
CA ALA A 73 -0.69 1.77 -2.27
C ALA A 73 -1.08 2.84 -3.29
N VAL A 74 -1.04 4.11 -2.90
CA VAL A 74 -1.37 5.25 -3.77
C VAL A 74 -0.17 5.64 -4.62
N GLU A 75 0.98 5.86 -3.99
CA GLU A 75 2.19 6.36 -4.64
C GLU A 75 2.78 5.35 -5.65
N LEU A 76 2.74 4.06 -5.31
CA LEU A 76 3.27 2.97 -6.15
C LEU A 76 2.15 2.23 -6.91
N ALA A 77 1.02 2.90 -7.13
CA ALA A 77 -0.09 2.32 -7.88
C ALA A 77 0.36 1.91 -9.29
N TYR A 78 -0.09 0.72 -9.73
CA TYR A 78 0.24 0.13 -11.04
C TYR A 78 1.72 -0.25 -11.26
N GLU A 79 2.56 -0.18 -10.22
CA GLU A 79 3.98 -0.55 -10.30
C GLU A 79 4.25 -2.00 -9.84
N GLY A 80 3.21 -2.79 -9.60
CA GLY A 80 3.33 -4.21 -9.24
C GLY A 80 3.63 -4.51 -7.76
N HIS A 81 3.83 -3.49 -6.91
CA HIS A 81 4.24 -3.67 -5.53
C HIS A 81 3.16 -4.25 -4.61
N ARG A 82 1.88 -3.91 -4.86
CA ARG A 82 0.78 -4.16 -3.90
C ARG A 82 0.65 -5.60 -3.45
N PHE A 83 0.76 -6.56 -4.36
CA PHE A 83 0.63 -7.98 -4.02
C PHE A 83 1.76 -8.45 -3.10
N ASN A 84 2.99 -8.07 -3.41
CA ASN A 84 4.16 -8.40 -2.60
C ASN A 84 4.12 -7.72 -1.23
N ASP A 85 3.68 -6.46 -1.17
CA ASP A 85 3.48 -5.74 0.09
C ASP A 85 2.48 -6.45 1.00
N LEU A 86 1.31 -6.83 0.47
CA LEU A 86 0.30 -7.56 1.24
C LEU A 86 0.79 -8.94 1.71
N ARG A 87 1.65 -9.60 0.93
CA ARG A 87 2.28 -10.87 1.34
C ARG A 87 3.26 -10.67 2.50
N ARG A 88 4.22 -9.75 2.36
CA ARG A 88 5.24 -9.51 3.40
C ARG A 88 4.65 -8.98 4.71
N TRP A 89 3.56 -8.21 4.64
CA TRP A 89 2.81 -7.77 5.82
C TRP A 89 1.84 -8.82 6.38
N LYS A 90 1.66 -9.97 5.72
CA LYS A 90 0.68 -11.03 6.04
C LYS A 90 -0.76 -10.52 6.06
N LEU A 91 -1.10 -9.63 5.14
CA LEU A 91 -2.41 -8.98 5.05
C LEU A 91 -3.29 -9.49 3.89
N LEU A 92 -2.83 -10.48 3.10
CA LEU A 92 -3.59 -10.97 1.94
C LEU A 92 -4.99 -11.49 2.28
N THR A 93 -5.13 -12.10 3.46
CA THR A 93 -6.37 -12.73 3.92
C THR A 93 -7.14 -11.88 4.92
N VAL A 94 -6.60 -10.72 5.28
CA VAL A 94 -7.13 -9.86 6.35
C VAL A 94 -8.02 -8.77 5.77
N TYR A 95 -9.19 -8.56 6.37
CA TYR A 95 -10.04 -7.41 6.07
C TYR A 95 -9.36 -6.08 6.49
N PRO A 96 -9.43 -5.00 5.71
CA PRO A 96 -10.11 -4.84 4.41
C PRO A 96 -9.24 -5.18 3.19
N TYR A 97 -8.05 -5.72 3.37
CA TYR A 97 -7.08 -5.95 2.28
C TYR A 97 -7.48 -7.09 1.34
N ASN A 98 -8.35 -8.00 1.80
CA ASN A 98 -8.85 -9.14 1.03
C ASN A 98 -10.09 -8.81 0.18
N ILE A 99 -10.60 -7.59 0.23
CA ILE A 99 -11.73 -7.14 -0.60
C ILE A 99 -11.28 -6.16 -1.68
N LYS A 100 -12.10 -6.03 -2.72
CA LYS A 100 -12.06 -4.90 -3.65
C LYS A 100 -13.36 -4.14 -3.58
N THR A 101 -13.26 -2.85 -3.49
CA THR A 101 -14.40 -1.95 -3.45
C THR A 101 -14.44 -1.05 -4.67
N THR A 102 -15.61 -0.53 -4.96
CA THR A 102 -15.83 0.57 -5.90
C THR A 102 -16.45 1.74 -5.17
N GLN A 103 -16.08 2.93 -5.58
CA GLN A 103 -16.70 4.15 -5.09
C GLN A 103 -17.74 4.60 -6.12
N LYS A 104 -18.98 4.74 -5.67
CA LYS A 104 -20.09 5.26 -6.48
C LYS A 104 -20.50 6.62 -5.93
N PHE A 105 -20.79 7.51 -6.82
CA PHE A 105 -21.27 8.85 -6.50
C PHE A 105 -22.01 9.43 -7.68
N ASP A 106 -22.84 10.43 -7.41
CA ASP A 106 -23.46 11.26 -8.43
C ASP A 106 -22.78 12.63 -8.45
N ARG A 107 -22.76 13.28 -9.59
CA ARG A 107 -22.30 14.66 -9.69
C ARG A 107 -23.39 15.58 -9.13
N ALA A 108 -23.00 16.54 -8.30
CA ALA A 108 -23.93 17.55 -7.80
C ALA A 108 -24.45 18.47 -8.93
N GLU A 109 -23.64 18.67 -9.97
CA GLU A 109 -23.91 19.53 -11.10
C GLU A 109 -23.49 18.85 -12.41
N ALA A 110 -24.02 19.32 -13.54
CA ALA A 110 -23.59 18.85 -14.86
C ALA A 110 -22.09 19.06 -15.07
N PHE A 111 -21.46 18.15 -15.81
CA PHE A 111 -20.03 18.25 -16.07
C PHE A 111 -19.70 19.50 -16.87
N ASN A 112 -18.86 20.36 -16.30
CA ASN A 112 -18.26 21.50 -16.99
C ASN A 112 -16.74 21.31 -17.01
N PRO A 113 -16.09 21.25 -18.19
CA PRO A 113 -14.63 21.07 -18.28
C PRO A 113 -13.87 22.28 -17.72
N GLU A 114 -14.44 23.47 -17.72
CA GLU A 114 -13.82 24.71 -17.21
C GLU A 114 -13.79 24.76 -15.67
N THR A 115 -14.64 23.99 -14.99
CA THR A 115 -14.61 23.92 -13.53
C THR A 115 -13.40 23.13 -13.06
N SER A 116 -12.62 23.72 -12.16
CA SER A 116 -11.43 23.05 -11.63
C SER A 116 -11.82 21.75 -10.89
N PRO A 117 -10.96 20.72 -10.90
CA PRO A 117 -11.23 19.46 -10.21
C PRO A 117 -11.57 19.61 -8.72
N GLN A 118 -10.98 20.59 -8.05
CA GLN A 118 -11.17 20.88 -6.62
C GLN A 118 -12.55 21.48 -6.29
N GLU A 119 -13.16 22.13 -7.27
CA GLU A 119 -14.49 22.77 -7.13
C GLU A 119 -15.63 21.81 -7.46
N ARG A 120 -15.32 20.70 -8.12
CA ARG A 120 -16.33 19.69 -8.50
C ARG A 120 -16.85 18.96 -7.27
N LYS A 121 -18.16 19.05 -7.06
CA LYS A 121 -18.84 18.42 -5.94
C LYS A 121 -19.50 17.12 -6.36
N VAL A 122 -19.46 16.16 -5.46
CA VAL A 122 -20.14 14.88 -5.59
C VAL A 122 -21.16 14.73 -4.46
N VAL A 123 -22.24 14.02 -4.75
CA VAL A 123 -23.30 13.68 -3.80
C VAL A 123 -23.53 12.17 -3.84
N ASN A 124 -24.27 11.65 -2.87
CA ASN A 124 -24.60 10.22 -2.79
C ASN A 124 -23.36 9.31 -2.83
N PHE A 125 -22.24 9.78 -2.24
CA PHE A 125 -21.04 8.98 -2.18
C PHE A 125 -21.28 7.72 -1.36
N ARG A 126 -20.93 6.56 -1.94
CA ARG A 126 -21.01 5.27 -1.26
C ARG A 126 -19.90 4.34 -1.75
N GLU A 127 -19.45 3.49 -0.87
CA GLU A 127 -18.52 2.42 -1.17
C GLU A 127 -19.25 1.09 -1.20
N GLU A 128 -19.04 0.31 -2.25
CA GLU A 128 -19.64 -1.01 -2.43
C GLU A 128 -18.55 -2.06 -2.64
N ILE A 129 -18.72 -3.23 -2.02
CA ILE A 129 -17.82 -4.35 -2.24
C ILE A 129 -18.10 -4.96 -3.61
N VAL A 130 -17.11 -4.94 -4.49
CA VAL A 130 -17.17 -5.55 -5.83
C VAL A 130 -16.87 -7.04 -5.76
N THR A 131 -15.85 -7.41 -5.00
CA THR A 131 -15.44 -8.81 -4.84
C THR A 131 -14.62 -9.01 -3.58
N GLN A 132 -14.74 -10.18 -3.01
CA GLN A 132 -13.88 -10.66 -1.96
C GLN A 132 -12.93 -11.71 -2.54
N ARG A 133 -11.64 -11.54 -2.29
CA ARG A 133 -10.62 -12.50 -2.71
C ARG A 133 -10.70 -13.73 -1.81
N ASN A 134 -10.88 -14.89 -2.42
CA ASN A 134 -10.84 -16.17 -1.70
C ASN A 134 -9.37 -16.66 -1.60
N LEU A 135 -8.63 -16.04 -0.69
CA LEU A 135 -7.24 -16.36 -0.41
C LEU A 135 -7.12 -17.06 0.94
N SER A 136 -6.17 -17.97 1.04
CA SER A 136 -5.86 -18.72 2.26
C SER A 136 -4.36 -18.66 2.56
N GLY A 137 -3.92 -19.29 3.64
CA GLY A 137 -2.52 -19.31 4.07
C GLY A 137 -1.53 -19.78 3.00
N LYS A 138 -1.93 -20.71 2.13
CA LYS A 138 -1.07 -21.19 1.04
C LYS A 138 -0.65 -20.10 0.05
N HIS A 139 -1.48 -19.06 -0.14
CA HIS A 139 -1.21 -18.00 -1.11
C HIS A 139 -0.11 -17.01 -0.66
N TYR A 140 0.42 -17.15 0.55
CA TYR A 140 1.64 -16.44 0.95
C TYR A 140 2.89 -17.03 0.30
N TRP A 141 2.80 -18.26 -0.18
CA TRP A 141 3.85 -18.98 -0.91
C TRP A 141 3.37 -19.27 -2.31
N LEU A 142 4.21 -19.04 -3.32
CA LEU A 142 3.90 -19.47 -4.67
C LEU A 142 4.18 -20.97 -4.79
N PRO A 143 3.38 -21.73 -5.57
CA PRO A 143 3.70 -23.11 -5.85
C PRO A 143 4.98 -23.21 -6.68
N PHE A 144 5.74 -24.26 -6.46
CA PHE A 144 6.77 -24.67 -7.40
C PHE A 144 6.13 -25.24 -8.66
N LYS A 145 6.83 -25.19 -9.77
CA LYS A 145 6.37 -25.82 -11.01
C LYS A 145 6.22 -27.33 -10.80
N THR A 146 5.16 -27.88 -11.36
CA THR A 146 4.88 -29.31 -11.25
C THR A 146 6.06 -30.16 -11.78
N ASP A 147 6.66 -29.75 -12.88
CA ASP A 147 7.81 -30.44 -13.48
C ASP A 147 8.99 -30.53 -12.51
N ASP A 148 9.31 -29.43 -11.79
CA ASP A 148 10.41 -29.40 -10.82
C ASP A 148 10.15 -30.35 -9.66
N VAL A 149 8.92 -30.36 -9.13
CA VAL A 149 8.52 -31.24 -8.02
C VAL A 149 8.51 -32.72 -8.45
N THR A 150 8.15 -32.99 -9.72
CA THR A 150 8.09 -34.35 -10.24
C THR A 150 9.48 -34.91 -10.56
N MET A 151 10.39 -34.04 -10.98
CA MET A 151 11.76 -34.42 -11.37
C MET A 151 12.63 -34.81 -10.15
N TYR A 152 12.35 -34.22 -9.00
CA TYR A 152 13.12 -34.41 -7.77
C TYR A 152 12.22 -34.93 -6.65
N PRO A 153 12.18 -36.28 -6.40
CA PRO A 153 11.27 -36.87 -5.39
C PRO A 153 11.43 -36.34 -3.97
N GLU A 154 12.60 -35.85 -3.61
CA GLU A 154 12.91 -35.20 -2.32
C GLU A 154 12.46 -33.74 -2.24
N PHE A 155 12.06 -33.14 -3.37
CA PHE A 155 11.66 -31.74 -3.44
C PHE A 155 10.14 -31.62 -3.28
N ASN A 156 9.71 -31.31 -2.07
CA ASN A 156 8.29 -31.21 -1.75
C ASN A 156 7.69 -29.87 -2.20
N GLN A 157 6.43 -29.91 -2.58
CA GLN A 157 5.65 -28.71 -2.87
C GLN A 157 5.47 -27.84 -1.62
N ASN A 158 5.30 -26.53 -1.81
CA ASN A 158 4.95 -25.61 -0.73
C ASN A 158 3.64 -26.03 -0.05
N PRO A 159 3.52 -25.85 1.29
CA PRO A 159 2.36 -26.31 2.04
C PRO A 159 1.02 -25.82 1.48
N GLY A 160 0.11 -26.76 1.25
CA GLY A 160 -1.24 -26.49 0.78
C GLY A 160 -1.43 -26.41 -0.74
N TRP A 161 -0.36 -26.65 -1.50
CA TRP A 161 -0.38 -26.74 -2.97
C TRP A 161 -0.26 -28.18 -3.45
#